data_41843d99a0ec2f6f8bb43ec0d998d86f
#
_entry.id   41843d99a0ec2f6f8bb43ec0d998d86f
#
_cell.length_a   1.000
_cell.length_b   1.000
_cell.length_c   1.000
_cell.angle_alpha   90.00
_cell.angle_beta   90.00
_cell.angle_gamma   90.00
#
_symmetry.space_group_name_H-M   'P 1'
#
loop_
_entity.id
_entity.type
_entity.pdbx_description
1 polymer ?
#
loop_
_entity_poly.entity_id
_entity_poly.type
_entity_poly.pdbx_seq_one_letter_code
_entity_poly.pdbx_strand_id
1 'polypeptide(L)'
;MNLKISKPLLLSLAIFVGAGQLTGCGTTTTKKGEVGVERKQILLVSEEQMVASSEKAYSNVIGEAEKERKLNTNAKLTQRVRLIANRLIPQTAVFRADAPRWNWEVNVLESDQLNAWCMPGGKIAFYTGIIEKLNLTDAEIAAIMGHEMAHALREHGRERASQQVLQNTGLNILGAATGMGQVGMDLTALAMQVTLTLPNSRTHETESDRIGVELAARGGYDPYAAITLWQKMDKATQGGKTPELLSTHPSHGTRIQDLQKYAKKVYPLYLSAKKRYR
;
A
#
# COMPACT_ATOMS: atom_id res chain seq x y z
N MET A 1 -48.48 -25.76 -63.06
CA MET A 1 -48.06 -24.47 -62.47
C MET A 1 -47.16 -24.81 -61.29
N ASN A 2 -45.83 -24.87 -61.51
CA ASN A 2 -44.87 -25.35 -60.49
C ASN A 2 -44.35 -24.19 -59.71
N LEU A 3 -44.67 -24.12 -58.37
CA LEU A 3 -44.10 -23.16 -57.46
C LEU A 3 -42.72 -23.65 -57.03
N LYS A 4 -41.67 -22.90 -57.38
CA LYS A 4 -40.30 -23.07 -56.82
C LYS A 4 -40.23 -22.40 -55.47
N ILE A 5 -40.04 -23.20 -54.43
CA ILE A 5 -39.73 -22.72 -53.09
C ILE A 5 -38.22 -22.45 -53.02
N SER A 6 -37.86 -21.18 -52.87
CA SER A 6 -36.48 -20.74 -52.68
C SER A 6 -36.05 -21.00 -51.21
N LYS A 7 -34.92 -21.71 -51.05
CA LYS A 7 -34.30 -21.96 -49.73
C LYS A 7 -33.69 -20.66 -49.20
N PRO A 8 -33.89 -20.34 -47.92
CA PRO A 8 -33.14 -19.23 -47.29
C PRO A 8 -31.68 -19.63 -47.10
N LEU A 9 -30.78 -18.75 -47.55
CA LEU A 9 -29.34 -18.81 -47.33
C LEU A 9 -29.04 -18.48 -45.89
N LEU A 10 -28.74 -19.48 -45.05
CA LEU A 10 -28.21 -19.31 -43.72
C LEU A 10 -26.78 -18.78 -43.79
N LEU A 11 -26.62 -17.49 -43.58
CA LEU A 11 -25.32 -16.83 -43.45
C LEU A 11 -24.78 -17.12 -42.05
N SER A 12 -23.97 -18.15 -41.90
CA SER A 12 -23.25 -18.48 -40.69
C SER A 12 -22.14 -17.44 -40.46
N LEU A 13 -22.41 -16.44 -39.63
CA LEU A 13 -21.41 -15.50 -39.16
C LEU A 13 -20.50 -16.22 -38.16
N ALA A 14 -19.40 -16.78 -38.61
CA ALA A 14 -18.35 -17.32 -37.78
C ALA A 14 -17.64 -16.14 -37.09
N ILE A 15 -18.04 -15.86 -35.84
CA ILE A 15 -17.27 -14.96 -34.95
C ILE A 15 -15.98 -15.70 -34.59
N PHE A 16 -14.91 -15.40 -35.31
CA PHE A 16 -13.55 -15.74 -34.92
C PHE A 16 -13.20 -14.88 -33.68
N VAL A 17 -13.53 -15.37 -32.50
CA VAL A 17 -12.94 -14.88 -31.26
C VAL A 17 -11.48 -15.32 -31.29
N GLY A 18 -10.65 -14.46 -31.86
CA GLY A 18 -9.19 -14.58 -31.73
C GLY A 18 -8.90 -14.48 -30.22
N ALA A 19 -8.71 -15.63 -29.58
CA ALA A 19 -8.09 -15.72 -28.27
C ALA A 19 -6.63 -15.26 -28.39
N GLY A 20 -6.45 -13.95 -28.58
CA GLY A 20 -5.17 -13.31 -28.34
C GLY A 20 -4.82 -13.66 -26.90
N GLN A 21 -3.80 -14.49 -26.74
CA GLN A 21 -3.21 -14.75 -25.43
C GLN A 21 -2.78 -13.39 -24.88
N LEU A 22 -3.60 -12.80 -24.02
CA LEU A 22 -3.20 -11.76 -23.09
C LEU A 22 -2.20 -12.44 -22.13
N THR A 23 -0.98 -12.64 -22.60
CA THR A 23 0.16 -12.82 -21.73
C THR A 23 0.33 -11.49 -21.01
N GLY A 24 -0.54 -11.21 -20.07
CA GLY A 24 -0.36 -10.15 -19.11
C GLY A 24 0.98 -10.42 -18.45
N CYS A 25 2.03 -9.71 -18.86
CA CYS A 25 3.33 -9.77 -18.24
C CYS A 25 3.17 -9.29 -16.79
N GLY A 26 2.79 -10.22 -15.90
CA GLY A 26 2.85 -9.95 -14.47
C GLY A 26 4.28 -9.58 -14.13
N THR A 27 4.51 -8.41 -13.57
CA THR A 27 5.82 -7.93 -13.14
C THR A 27 5.91 -7.93 -11.62
N THR A 28 7.10 -8.08 -11.07
CA THR A 28 7.35 -7.79 -9.67
C THR A 28 7.97 -6.40 -9.54
N THR A 29 7.46 -5.59 -8.63
CA THR A 29 7.92 -4.21 -8.43
C THR A 29 9.14 -4.13 -7.50
N THR A 30 9.46 -5.22 -6.79
CA THR A 30 10.57 -5.27 -5.84
C THR A 30 11.44 -6.50 -6.06
N LYS A 31 12.71 -6.40 -5.65
CA LYS A 31 13.55 -7.57 -5.38
C LYS A 31 13.03 -8.29 -4.14
N LYS A 32 13.32 -9.60 -4.04
CA LYS A 32 12.77 -10.47 -2.99
C LYS A 32 13.25 -10.20 -1.55
N GLY A 33 14.40 -9.49 -1.39
CA GLY A 33 15.04 -9.32 -0.08
C GLY A 33 15.35 -10.65 0.61
N GLU A 34 15.67 -10.60 1.90
CA GLU A 34 15.79 -11.79 2.73
C GLU A 34 14.42 -12.46 2.99
N VAL A 35 13.36 -11.66 2.98
CA VAL A 35 12.00 -12.16 3.27
C VAL A 35 11.35 -12.90 2.12
N GLY A 36 11.91 -12.85 0.91
CA GLY A 36 11.50 -13.68 -0.23
C GLY A 36 10.19 -13.25 -0.88
N VAL A 37 9.83 -11.98 -0.86
CA VAL A 37 8.61 -11.45 -1.49
C VAL A 37 8.89 -11.18 -2.97
N GLU A 38 8.27 -11.96 -3.87
CA GLU A 38 8.52 -11.89 -5.33
C GLU A 38 7.26 -12.17 -6.17
N ARG A 39 6.06 -12.03 -5.59
CA ARG A 39 4.81 -12.23 -6.31
C ARG A 39 4.70 -11.28 -7.51
N LYS A 40 4.21 -11.79 -8.62
CA LYS A 40 3.88 -10.98 -9.80
C LYS A 40 2.55 -10.23 -9.60
N GLN A 41 2.47 -9.03 -10.14
CA GLN A 41 1.34 -8.11 -10.02
C GLN A 41 0.84 -7.72 -11.41
N ILE A 42 -0.44 -7.41 -11.54
CA ILE A 42 -1.03 -6.85 -12.77
C ILE A 42 -1.15 -5.34 -12.55
N LEU A 43 -0.39 -4.57 -13.33
CA LEU A 43 -0.28 -3.12 -13.22
C LEU A 43 -0.65 -2.47 -14.55
N LEU A 44 -1.87 -1.93 -14.65
CA LEU A 44 -2.40 -1.28 -15.86
C LEU A 44 -2.24 0.25 -15.80
N VAL A 45 -2.40 0.84 -14.61
CA VAL A 45 -2.10 2.26 -14.39
C VAL A 45 -0.59 2.43 -14.43
N SER A 46 -0.06 3.48 -15.07
CA SER A 46 1.39 3.71 -15.08
C SER A 46 1.89 4.17 -13.69
N GLU A 47 3.18 3.93 -13.41
CA GLU A 47 3.80 4.37 -12.15
C GLU A 47 3.76 5.90 -12.05
N GLU A 48 4.11 6.59 -13.12
CA GLU A 48 4.15 8.05 -13.18
C GLU A 48 2.77 8.67 -12.91
N GLN A 49 1.72 8.09 -13.51
CA GLN A 49 0.35 8.54 -13.27
C GLN A 49 -0.06 8.35 -11.81
N MET A 50 0.29 7.20 -11.21
CA MET A 50 -0.03 6.91 -9.83
C MET A 50 0.73 7.81 -8.86
N VAL A 51 2.02 8.07 -9.10
CA VAL A 51 2.86 8.98 -8.29
C VAL A 51 2.31 10.41 -8.39
N ALA A 52 2.09 10.93 -9.59
CA ALA A 52 1.57 12.29 -9.78
C ALA A 52 0.19 12.50 -9.11
N SER A 53 -0.70 11.49 -9.22
CA SER A 53 -2.01 11.52 -8.57
C SER A 53 -1.90 11.46 -7.04
N SER A 54 -0.94 10.68 -6.53
CA SER A 54 -0.66 10.56 -5.09
C SER A 54 -0.05 11.84 -4.53
N GLU A 55 0.85 12.51 -5.25
CA GLU A 55 1.40 13.80 -4.85
C GLU A 55 0.32 14.87 -4.73
N LYS A 56 -0.62 14.92 -5.67
CA LYS A 56 -1.77 15.83 -5.61
C LYS A 56 -2.68 15.50 -4.42
N ALA A 57 -3.00 14.22 -4.21
CA ALA A 57 -3.80 13.77 -3.08
C ALA A 57 -3.14 14.11 -1.74
N TYR A 58 -1.83 13.86 -1.63
CA TYR A 58 -1.03 14.21 -0.47
C TYR A 58 -1.04 15.71 -0.20
N SER A 59 -0.78 16.53 -1.22
CA SER A 59 -0.79 18.00 -1.09
C SER A 59 -2.13 18.52 -0.59
N ASN A 60 -3.24 17.91 -1.00
CA ASN A 60 -4.57 18.26 -0.49
C ASN A 60 -4.70 17.95 1.01
N VAL A 61 -4.26 16.76 1.46
CA VAL A 61 -4.31 16.38 2.88
C VAL A 61 -3.42 17.29 3.73
N ILE A 62 -2.19 17.53 3.29
CA ILE A 62 -1.25 18.39 4.02
C ILE A 62 -1.73 19.85 4.06
N GLY A 63 -2.23 20.36 2.93
CA GLY A 63 -2.77 21.74 2.87
C GLY A 63 -3.99 21.93 3.77
N GLU A 64 -4.84 20.91 3.93
CA GLU A 64 -5.97 20.95 4.86
C GLU A 64 -5.49 20.95 6.31
N ALA A 65 -4.54 20.06 6.64
CA ALA A 65 -3.94 19.99 7.98
C ALA A 65 -3.22 21.31 8.34
N GLU A 66 -2.60 21.98 7.37
CA GLU A 66 -1.96 23.28 7.57
C GLU A 66 -2.98 24.39 7.87
N LYS A 67 -4.07 24.47 7.10
CA LYS A 67 -5.18 25.43 7.33
C LYS A 67 -5.78 25.23 8.71
N GLU A 68 -5.93 23.98 9.15
CA GLU A 68 -6.44 23.64 10.46
C GLU A 68 -5.40 23.81 11.59
N ARG A 69 -4.16 24.18 11.26
CA ARG A 69 -3.02 24.27 12.21
C ARG A 69 -2.73 22.97 12.93
N LYS A 70 -2.88 21.86 12.24
CA LYS A 70 -2.65 20.49 12.73
C LYS A 70 -1.40 19.82 12.14
N LEU A 71 -0.65 20.53 11.30
CA LEU A 71 0.54 20.01 10.65
C LEU A 71 1.78 20.22 11.53
N ASN A 72 2.45 19.12 11.91
CA ASN A 72 3.74 19.15 12.63
C ASN A 72 3.75 19.99 13.93
N THR A 73 2.63 20.05 14.64
CA THR A 73 2.43 20.89 15.83
C THR A 73 3.36 20.53 16.97
N ASN A 74 3.75 19.24 17.11
CA ASN A 74 4.72 18.76 18.07
C ASN A 74 6.07 18.56 17.37
N ALA A 75 6.94 19.58 17.44
CA ALA A 75 8.27 19.56 16.79
C ALA A 75 9.15 18.37 17.25
N LYS A 76 9.10 18.01 18.55
CA LYS A 76 9.88 16.90 19.10
C LYS A 76 9.39 15.56 18.53
N LEU A 77 8.09 15.35 18.45
CA LEU A 77 7.50 14.16 17.89
C LEU A 77 7.76 14.05 16.38
N THR A 78 7.61 15.16 15.67
CA THR A 78 7.90 15.24 14.22
C THR A 78 9.37 14.90 13.93
N GLN A 79 10.29 15.45 14.70
CA GLN A 79 11.71 15.12 14.58
C GLN A 79 11.99 13.64 14.87
N ARG A 80 11.37 13.08 15.90
CA ARG A 80 11.47 11.66 16.25
C ARG A 80 11.05 10.76 15.08
N VAL A 81 9.91 11.02 14.47
CA VAL A 81 9.40 10.26 13.31
C VAL A 81 10.32 10.41 12.10
N ARG A 82 10.81 11.63 11.83
CA ARG A 82 11.76 11.91 10.72
C ARG A 82 13.12 11.21 10.92
N LEU A 83 13.62 11.14 12.14
CA LEU A 83 14.86 10.40 12.43
C LEU A 83 14.70 8.89 12.13
N ILE A 84 13.54 8.32 12.42
CA ILE A 84 13.24 6.92 12.09
C ILE A 84 13.20 6.76 10.56
N ALA A 85 12.49 7.64 9.85
CA ALA A 85 12.44 7.61 8.39
C ALA A 85 13.82 7.68 7.75
N ASN A 86 14.68 8.58 8.23
CA ASN A 86 16.05 8.75 7.73
C ASN A 86 16.92 7.49 7.87
N ARG A 87 16.59 6.60 8.81
CA ARG A 87 17.28 5.29 8.93
C ARG A 87 16.67 4.24 8.00
N LEU A 88 15.37 4.30 7.73
CA LEU A 88 14.67 3.31 6.89
C LEU A 88 14.81 3.60 5.40
N ILE A 89 14.75 4.86 4.98
CA ILE A 89 14.79 5.26 3.56
C ILE A 89 15.98 4.67 2.81
N PRO A 90 17.23 4.75 3.29
CA PRO A 90 18.36 4.14 2.60
C PRO A 90 18.24 2.62 2.43
N GLN A 91 17.52 1.94 3.32
CA GLN A 91 17.35 0.49 3.29
C GLN A 91 16.38 0.04 2.19
N THR A 92 15.56 0.94 1.64
CA THR A 92 14.65 0.65 0.51
C THR A 92 15.40 0.20 -0.73
N ALA A 93 16.69 0.58 -0.89
CA ALA A 93 17.54 0.16 -2.01
C ALA A 93 17.65 -1.36 -2.17
N VAL A 94 17.46 -2.12 -1.08
CA VAL A 94 17.47 -3.61 -1.11
C VAL A 94 16.31 -4.14 -1.95
N PHE A 95 15.18 -3.46 -1.92
CA PHE A 95 13.97 -3.84 -2.63
C PHE A 95 13.85 -3.12 -3.97
N ARG A 96 14.15 -1.81 -4.00
CA ARG A 96 14.10 -0.98 -5.21
C ARG A 96 15.28 -0.02 -5.24
N ALA A 97 16.12 -0.13 -6.27
CA ALA A 97 17.33 0.67 -6.41
C ALA A 97 17.05 2.19 -6.59
N ASP A 98 15.89 2.54 -7.11
CA ASP A 98 15.42 3.92 -7.31
C ASP A 98 14.83 4.53 -6.03
N ALA A 99 14.22 3.71 -5.16
CA ALA A 99 13.43 4.17 -4.02
C ALA A 99 14.16 5.11 -3.05
N PRO A 100 15.47 4.97 -2.73
CA PRO A 100 16.14 5.96 -1.88
C PRO A 100 16.14 7.38 -2.45
N ARG A 101 15.93 7.52 -3.77
CA ARG A 101 15.93 8.83 -4.45
C ARG A 101 14.52 9.40 -4.68
N TRP A 102 13.47 8.71 -4.22
CA TRP A 102 12.13 9.27 -4.26
C TRP A 102 12.07 10.57 -3.45
N ASN A 103 11.12 11.42 -3.79
CA ASN A 103 10.88 12.67 -3.03
C ASN A 103 10.15 12.36 -1.71
N TRP A 104 10.87 11.73 -0.77
CA TRP A 104 10.35 11.34 0.53
C TRP A 104 9.95 12.56 1.35
N GLU A 105 8.73 12.56 1.82
CA GLU A 105 8.21 13.55 2.75
C GLU A 105 7.60 12.86 3.96
N VAL A 106 7.89 13.39 5.16
CA VAL A 106 7.43 12.81 6.43
C VAL A 106 6.82 13.90 7.28
N ASN A 107 5.52 13.79 7.51
CA ASN A 107 4.76 14.73 8.31
C ASN A 107 3.98 14.02 9.43
N VAL A 108 3.72 14.78 10.51
CA VAL A 108 2.90 14.34 11.65
C VAL A 108 1.66 15.21 11.70
N LEU A 109 0.50 14.58 11.66
CA LEU A 109 -0.80 15.23 11.71
C LEU A 109 -1.37 15.12 13.12
N GLU A 110 -1.77 16.25 13.70
CA GLU A 110 -2.44 16.26 15.00
C GLU A 110 -3.85 15.72 14.86
N SER A 111 -4.07 14.53 15.38
CA SER A 111 -5.36 13.85 15.37
C SER A 111 -5.37 12.71 16.36
N ASP A 112 -6.54 12.44 16.92
CA ASP A 112 -6.81 11.33 17.82
C ASP A 112 -6.86 9.95 17.12
N GLN A 113 -6.85 9.94 15.79
CA GLN A 113 -6.93 8.72 14.99
C GLN A 113 -5.70 7.82 15.22
N LEU A 114 -5.94 6.51 15.30
CA LEU A 114 -4.87 5.51 15.35
C LEU A 114 -4.51 5.12 13.92
N ASN A 115 -3.79 5.99 13.21
CA ASN A 115 -3.50 5.82 11.79
C ASN A 115 -2.09 6.29 11.40
N ALA A 116 -1.58 5.71 10.32
CA ALA A 116 -0.41 6.15 9.57
C ALA A 116 -0.56 5.62 8.14
N TRP A 117 0.11 6.23 7.17
CA TRP A 117 0.07 5.79 5.78
C TRP A 117 1.27 6.29 4.98
N CYS A 118 1.54 5.62 3.86
CA CYS A 118 2.53 6.02 2.86
C CYS A 118 1.93 5.93 1.45
N MET A 119 1.79 7.07 0.79
CA MET A 119 1.37 7.11 -0.62
C MET A 119 2.55 6.81 -1.55
N PRO A 120 2.27 6.33 -2.78
CA PRO A 120 3.27 6.20 -3.85
C PRO A 120 4.15 7.45 -3.99
N GLY A 121 5.44 7.25 -4.28
CA GLY A 121 6.43 8.33 -4.33
C GLY A 121 7.02 8.71 -2.96
N GLY A 122 6.65 8.01 -1.86
CA GLY A 122 7.28 8.19 -0.56
C GLY A 122 6.66 9.29 0.30
N LYS A 123 5.36 9.55 0.18
CA LYS A 123 4.64 10.55 0.97
C LYS A 123 4.06 9.93 2.24
N ILE A 124 4.69 10.17 3.38
CA ILE A 124 4.38 9.55 4.68
C ILE A 124 3.67 10.52 5.60
N ALA A 125 2.60 10.08 6.24
CA ALA A 125 2.01 10.75 7.38
C ALA A 125 1.77 9.80 8.55
N PHE A 126 2.05 10.29 9.75
CA PHE A 126 1.67 9.69 11.01
C PHE A 126 0.68 10.60 11.74
N TYR A 127 -0.30 10.02 12.41
CA TYR A 127 -1.17 10.76 13.30
C TYR A 127 -0.63 10.72 14.72
N THR A 128 -0.77 11.82 15.48
CA THR A 128 -0.31 11.86 16.88
C THR A 128 -0.94 10.76 17.71
N GLY A 129 -2.23 10.47 17.47
CA GLY A 129 -3.00 9.50 18.22
C GLY A 129 -2.41 8.10 18.23
N ILE A 130 -1.89 7.59 17.08
CA ILE A 130 -1.32 6.23 17.07
C ILE A 130 -0.06 6.15 17.92
N ILE A 131 0.77 7.20 17.93
CA ILE A 131 2.02 7.22 18.69
C ILE A 131 1.75 7.39 20.17
N GLU A 132 0.92 8.35 20.54
CA GLU A 132 0.69 8.76 21.92
C GLU A 132 -0.25 7.81 22.66
N LYS A 133 -1.43 7.47 22.09
CA LYS A 133 -2.40 6.59 22.75
C LYS A 133 -1.91 5.15 22.90
N LEU A 134 -1.11 4.65 21.95
CA LEU A 134 -0.50 3.33 22.05
C LEU A 134 0.86 3.37 22.78
N ASN A 135 1.34 4.54 23.16
CA ASN A 135 2.67 4.72 23.77
C ASN A 135 3.75 3.95 23.00
N LEU A 136 3.90 4.30 21.70
CA LEU A 136 4.78 3.57 20.81
C LEU A 136 6.26 3.89 21.07
N THR A 137 7.08 2.85 21.12
CA THR A 137 8.54 2.94 21.07
C THR A 137 9.03 3.28 19.66
N ASP A 138 10.29 3.71 19.52
CA ASP A 138 10.88 3.97 18.19
C ASP A 138 10.87 2.74 17.29
N ALA A 139 11.08 1.55 17.86
CA ALA A 139 11.04 0.29 17.12
C ALA A 139 9.62 -0.06 16.63
N GLU A 140 8.59 0.26 17.39
CA GLU A 140 7.19 0.08 16.97
C GLU A 140 6.78 1.11 15.90
N ILE A 141 7.24 2.37 16.02
CA ILE A 141 7.05 3.38 14.95
C ILE A 141 7.77 2.93 13.68
N ALA A 142 9.00 2.40 13.80
CA ALA A 142 9.74 1.87 12.66
C ALA A 142 9.05 0.65 12.02
N ALA A 143 8.37 -0.20 12.82
CA ALA A 143 7.59 -1.32 12.30
C ALA A 143 6.38 -0.83 11.47
N ILE A 144 5.61 0.16 11.97
CA ILE A 144 4.53 0.78 11.19
C ILE A 144 5.11 1.41 9.91
N MET A 145 6.12 2.27 10.06
CA MET A 145 6.71 2.98 8.92
C MET A 145 7.22 2.02 7.87
N GLY A 146 7.92 0.95 8.27
CA GLY A 146 8.42 -0.07 7.35
C GLY A 146 7.29 -0.80 6.63
N HIS A 147 6.18 -1.09 7.32
CA HIS A 147 4.97 -1.67 6.73
C HIS A 147 4.34 -0.73 5.68
N GLU A 148 4.18 0.55 6.00
CA GLU A 148 3.63 1.55 5.08
C GLU A 148 4.55 1.79 3.88
N MET A 149 5.86 1.90 4.11
CA MET A 149 6.85 1.99 3.03
C MET A 149 6.81 0.76 2.12
N ALA A 150 6.59 -0.44 2.67
CA ALA A 150 6.47 -1.66 1.90
C ALA A 150 5.25 -1.64 0.96
N HIS A 151 4.12 -1.08 1.38
CA HIS A 151 2.98 -0.87 0.48
C HIS A 151 3.34 0.02 -0.72
N ALA A 152 4.10 1.11 -0.48
CA ALA A 152 4.57 1.99 -1.56
C ALA A 152 5.60 1.30 -2.47
N LEU A 153 6.59 0.58 -1.92
CA LEU A 153 7.61 -0.16 -2.66
C LEU A 153 7.00 -1.27 -3.54
N ARG A 154 6.02 -2.00 -2.99
CA ARG A 154 5.26 -3.04 -3.70
C ARG A 154 4.18 -2.47 -4.61
N GLU A 155 3.99 -1.16 -4.62
CA GLU A 155 2.98 -0.49 -5.43
C GLU A 155 1.56 -1.08 -5.24
N HIS A 156 1.21 -1.48 -4.02
CA HIS A 156 -0.10 -2.09 -3.73
C HIS A 156 -1.26 -1.16 -4.07
N GLY A 157 -1.09 0.16 -3.88
CA GLY A 157 -2.06 1.17 -4.31
C GLY A 157 -2.27 1.15 -5.83
N ARG A 158 -1.17 1.08 -6.62
CA ARG A 158 -1.22 0.98 -8.08
C ARG A 158 -1.85 -0.33 -8.55
N GLU A 159 -1.57 -1.45 -7.89
CA GLU A 159 -2.20 -2.73 -8.18
C GLU A 159 -3.72 -2.66 -7.97
N ARG A 160 -4.17 -2.09 -6.83
CA ARG A 160 -5.61 -1.88 -6.56
C ARG A 160 -6.26 -0.91 -7.54
N ALA A 161 -5.58 0.19 -7.87
CA ALA A 161 -6.05 1.11 -8.90
C ALA A 161 -6.22 0.41 -10.25
N SER A 162 -5.27 -0.43 -10.62
CA SER A 162 -5.35 -1.23 -11.86
C SER A 162 -6.51 -2.23 -11.85
N GLN A 163 -6.80 -2.83 -10.70
CA GLN A 163 -7.97 -3.70 -10.52
C GLN A 163 -9.29 -2.93 -10.68
N GLN A 164 -9.38 -1.71 -10.13
CA GLN A 164 -10.55 -0.83 -10.30
C GLN A 164 -10.74 -0.42 -11.76
N VAL A 165 -9.65 -0.11 -12.48
CA VAL A 165 -9.70 0.19 -13.92
C VAL A 165 -10.27 -1.01 -14.69
N LEU A 166 -9.82 -2.23 -14.41
CA LEU A 166 -10.34 -3.45 -15.03
C LEU A 166 -11.83 -3.63 -14.77
N GLN A 167 -12.27 -3.46 -13.52
CA GLN A 167 -13.67 -3.58 -13.14
C GLN A 167 -14.54 -2.54 -13.85
N ASN A 168 -14.11 -1.28 -13.86
CA ASN A 168 -14.85 -0.19 -14.51
C ASN A 168 -14.87 -0.34 -16.04
N THR A 169 -13.79 -0.83 -16.66
CA THR A 169 -13.74 -1.12 -18.09
C THR A 169 -14.77 -2.21 -18.43
N GLY A 170 -14.85 -3.26 -17.65
CA GLY A 170 -15.87 -4.30 -17.80
C GLY A 170 -17.30 -3.74 -17.66
N LEU A 171 -17.54 -2.86 -16.68
CA LEU A 171 -18.81 -2.19 -16.48
C LEU A 171 -19.15 -1.24 -17.62
N ASN A 172 -18.19 -0.49 -18.16
CA ASN A 172 -18.38 0.40 -19.30
C ASN A 172 -18.73 -0.37 -20.58
N ILE A 173 -18.09 -1.52 -20.83
CA ILE A 173 -18.43 -2.42 -21.95
C ILE A 173 -19.87 -2.92 -21.79
N LEU A 174 -20.26 -3.37 -20.61
CA LEU A 174 -21.62 -3.81 -20.31
C LEU A 174 -22.60 -2.64 -20.44
N GLY A 175 -22.27 -1.47 -19.90
CA GLY A 175 -23.06 -0.25 -19.98
C GLY A 175 -23.29 0.20 -21.43
N ALA A 176 -22.27 0.17 -22.27
CA ALA A 176 -22.40 0.44 -23.69
C ALA A 176 -23.33 -0.56 -24.40
N ALA A 177 -23.26 -1.84 -24.03
CA ALA A 177 -24.12 -2.88 -24.58
C ALA A 177 -25.59 -2.76 -24.11
N THR A 178 -25.84 -2.15 -22.92
CA THR A 178 -27.16 -1.99 -22.33
C THR A 178 -27.72 -0.56 -22.43
N GLY A 179 -26.99 0.38 -23.04
CA GLY A 179 -27.39 1.79 -23.17
C GLY A 179 -27.16 2.64 -21.90
N MET A 180 -26.48 2.12 -20.89
CA MET A 180 -26.04 2.90 -19.71
C MET A 180 -24.78 3.70 -20.04
N GLY A 181 -24.65 4.89 -19.43
CA GLY A 181 -23.51 5.79 -19.67
C GLY A 181 -22.15 5.25 -19.20
N GLN A 182 -21.06 5.85 -19.70
CA GLN A 182 -19.70 5.51 -19.28
C GLN A 182 -19.38 6.10 -17.91
N VAL A 183 -18.63 5.35 -17.09
CA VAL A 183 -18.10 5.81 -15.79
C VAL A 183 -16.71 6.36 -16.01
N GLY A 184 -16.54 7.68 -15.82
CA GLY A 184 -15.21 8.33 -15.78
C GLY A 184 -14.48 8.00 -14.49
N MET A 185 -13.15 8.08 -14.50
CA MET A 185 -12.32 7.82 -13.34
C MET A 185 -11.38 9.00 -13.05
N ASP A 186 -11.46 9.55 -11.83
CA ASP A 186 -10.49 10.52 -11.31
C ASP A 186 -9.36 9.77 -10.59
N LEU A 187 -8.17 9.78 -11.19
CA LEU A 187 -6.99 9.09 -10.62
C LEU A 187 -6.53 9.70 -9.29
N THR A 188 -6.80 10.99 -9.03
CA THR A 188 -6.45 11.61 -7.74
C THR A 188 -7.38 11.12 -6.63
N ALA A 189 -8.67 11.09 -6.89
CA ALA A 189 -9.66 10.52 -5.97
C ALA A 189 -9.40 9.01 -5.76
N LEU A 190 -9.05 8.30 -6.82
CA LEU A 190 -8.70 6.89 -6.74
C LEU A 190 -7.42 6.64 -5.92
N ALA A 191 -6.37 7.43 -6.11
CA ALA A 191 -5.14 7.34 -5.32
C ALA A 191 -5.42 7.55 -3.81
N MET A 192 -6.24 8.55 -3.48
CA MET A 192 -6.70 8.78 -2.11
C MET A 192 -7.51 7.59 -1.57
N GLN A 193 -8.45 7.09 -2.35
CA GLN A 193 -9.33 5.98 -1.96
C GLN A 193 -8.53 4.71 -1.69
N VAL A 194 -7.62 4.30 -2.60
CA VAL A 194 -6.83 3.07 -2.44
C VAL A 194 -5.78 3.18 -1.33
N THR A 195 -5.41 4.36 -0.89
CA THR A 195 -4.46 4.53 0.22
C THR A 195 -5.16 4.69 1.56
N LEU A 196 -6.23 5.49 1.63
CA LEU A 196 -6.79 5.93 2.91
C LEU A 196 -8.09 5.23 3.32
N THR A 197 -8.83 4.61 2.37
CA THR A 197 -10.17 4.13 2.67
C THR A 197 -10.42 2.66 2.35
N LEU A 198 -9.84 2.14 1.28
CA LEU A 198 -10.07 0.74 0.90
C LEU A 198 -9.17 -0.21 1.70
N PRO A 199 -9.72 -1.34 2.18
CA PRO A 199 -8.91 -2.34 2.86
C PRO A 199 -7.94 -3.03 1.90
N ASN A 200 -6.74 -3.32 2.39
CA ASN A 200 -5.77 -4.13 1.69
C ASN A 200 -6.15 -5.62 1.69
N SER A 201 -5.72 -6.35 0.68
CA SER A 201 -5.87 -7.80 0.67
C SER A 201 -4.92 -8.46 1.70
N ARG A 202 -5.26 -9.66 2.17
CA ARG A 202 -4.37 -10.44 3.06
C ARG A 202 -2.97 -10.65 2.46
N THR A 203 -2.89 -10.78 1.13
CA THR A 203 -1.61 -10.90 0.42
C THR A 203 -0.79 -9.64 0.54
N HIS A 204 -1.39 -8.46 0.33
CA HIS A 204 -0.73 -7.16 0.49
C HIS A 204 -0.22 -6.98 1.92
N GLU A 205 -1.05 -7.30 2.91
CA GLU A 205 -0.66 -7.22 4.33
C GLU A 205 0.54 -8.13 4.65
N THR A 206 0.49 -9.38 4.19
CA THR A 206 1.58 -10.33 4.41
C THR A 206 2.89 -9.88 3.74
N GLU A 207 2.82 -9.36 2.52
CA GLU A 207 3.98 -8.82 1.80
C GLU A 207 4.55 -7.61 2.55
N SER A 208 3.69 -6.69 3.01
CA SER A 208 4.09 -5.48 3.72
C SER A 208 4.65 -5.77 5.11
N ASP A 209 4.08 -6.71 5.85
CA ASP A 209 4.64 -7.17 7.12
C ASP A 209 6.06 -7.71 6.95
N ARG A 210 6.27 -8.59 5.97
CA ARG A 210 7.58 -9.22 5.71
C ARG A 210 8.63 -8.21 5.29
N ILE A 211 8.34 -7.35 4.32
CA ILE A 211 9.25 -6.29 3.87
C ILE A 211 9.48 -5.29 5.00
N GLY A 212 8.44 -4.89 5.72
CA GLY A 212 8.50 -3.94 6.81
C GLY A 212 9.42 -4.36 7.95
N VAL A 213 9.34 -5.64 8.39
CA VAL A 213 10.26 -6.15 9.43
C VAL A 213 11.71 -6.21 8.94
N GLU A 214 11.96 -6.47 7.64
CA GLU A 214 13.31 -6.41 7.08
C GLU A 214 13.83 -4.98 7.03
N LEU A 215 13.02 -4.01 6.60
CA LEU A 215 13.39 -2.59 6.60
C LEU A 215 13.72 -2.10 8.02
N ALA A 216 12.88 -2.42 9.01
CA ALA A 216 13.11 -2.06 10.41
C ALA A 216 14.43 -2.67 10.92
N ALA A 217 14.67 -3.95 10.68
CA ALA A 217 15.91 -4.63 11.08
C ALA A 217 17.15 -3.98 10.46
N ARG A 218 17.12 -3.67 9.16
CA ARG A 218 18.22 -3.00 8.45
C ARG A 218 18.44 -1.57 8.91
N GLY A 219 17.38 -0.88 9.36
CA GLY A 219 17.42 0.45 9.99
C GLY A 219 17.92 0.43 11.43
N GLY A 220 18.25 -0.75 12.01
CA GLY A 220 18.74 -0.89 13.38
C GLY A 220 17.62 -0.87 14.43
N TYR A 221 16.40 -1.16 14.07
CA TYR A 221 15.26 -1.34 14.98
C TYR A 221 14.94 -2.82 15.17
N ASP A 222 14.55 -3.17 16.40
CA ASP A 222 14.21 -4.55 16.74
C ASP A 222 13.00 -5.04 15.94
N PRO A 223 13.14 -6.05 15.05
CA PRO A 223 12.04 -6.55 14.23
C PRO A 223 10.91 -7.19 15.04
N TYR A 224 11.16 -7.64 16.28
CA TYR A 224 10.13 -8.16 17.16
C TYR A 224 9.14 -7.09 17.65
N ALA A 225 9.48 -5.80 17.52
CA ALA A 225 8.58 -4.70 17.82
C ALA A 225 7.32 -4.69 16.95
N ALA A 226 7.35 -5.28 15.75
CA ALA A 226 6.15 -5.48 14.95
C ALA A 226 5.10 -6.35 15.67
N ILE A 227 5.53 -7.34 16.46
CA ILE A 227 4.62 -8.22 17.22
C ILE A 227 3.95 -7.44 18.35
N THR A 228 4.75 -6.69 19.13
CA THR A 228 4.22 -5.89 20.26
C THR A 228 3.30 -4.79 19.77
N LEU A 229 3.59 -4.19 18.61
CA LEU A 229 2.71 -3.24 17.93
C LEU A 229 1.32 -3.84 17.68
N TRP A 230 1.25 -4.99 16.98
CA TRP A 230 -0.04 -5.61 16.65
C TRP A 230 -0.80 -6.09 17.89
N GLN A 231 -0.09 -6.50 18.94
CA GLN A 231 -0.72 -6.79 20.22
C GLN A 231 -1.33 -5.54 20.89
N LYS A 232 -0.68 -4.37 20.77
CA LYS A 232 -1.24 -3.08 21.23
C LYS A 232 -2.46 -2.68 20.39
N MET A 233 -2.40 -2.86 19.06
CA MET A 233 -3.52 -2.60 18.16
C MET A 233 -4.73 -3.49 18.49
N ASP A 234 -4.52 -4.80 18.70
CA ASP A 234 -5.59 -5.74 19.09
C ASP A 234 -6.23 -5.34 20.43
N LYS A 235 -5.44 -4.91 21.42
CA LYS A 235 -5.99 -4.40 22.69
C LYS A 235 -6.82 -3.13 22.50
N ALA A 236 -6.42 -2.24 21.60
CA ALA A 236 -7.16 -1.01 21.32
C ALA A 236 -8.55 -1.29 20.72
N THR A 237 -8.77 -2.44 20.05
CA THR A 237 -10.10 -2.84 19.52
C THR A 237 -11.07 -3.24 20.62
N GLN A 238 -10.58 -3.69 21.79
CA GLN A 238 -11.43 -4.13 22.90
C GLN A 238 -12.24 -2.97 23.52
N GLY A 239 -11.87 -1.72 23.23
CA GLY A 239 -12.63 -0.52 23.62
C GLY A 239 -13.86 -0.23 22.75
N GLY A 240 -14.26 -1.15 21.85
CA GLY A 240 -15.49 -1.05 21.03
C GLY A 240 -15.37 -0.19 19.77
N LYS A 241 -14.23 0.44 19.51
CA LYS A 241 -13.96 1.22 18.29
C LYS A 241 -12.74 0.65 17.56
N THR A 242 -12.95 0.17 16.35
CA THR A 242 -11.83 -0.32 15.52
C THR A 242 -10.90 0.84 15.15
N PRO A 243 -9.58 0.73 15.43
CA PRO A 243 -8.59 1.70 14.94
C PRO A 243 -8.65 1.86 13.42
N GLU A 244 -8.49 3.08 12.92
CA GLU A 244 -8.53 3.37 11.48
C GLU A 244 -7.50 2.56 10.71
N LEU A 245 -6.30 2.38 11.25
CA LEU A 245 -5.26 1.54 10.64
C LEU A 245 -5.75 0.10 10.43
N LEU A 246 -6.53 -0.48 11.34
CA LEU A 246 -7.08 -1.83 11.18
C LEU A 246 -8.22 -1.92 10.16
N SER A 247 -8.87 -0.81 9.83
CA SER A 247 -9.91 -0.78 8.79
C SER A 247 -9.30 -0.90 7.38
N THR A 248 -8.12 -0.33 7.17
CA THR A 248 -7.37 -0.41 5.91
C THR A 248 -6.36 -1.56 5.89
N HIS A 249 -5.89 -2.01 7.07
CA HIS A 249 -4.93 -3.10 7.28
C HIS A 249 -5.52 -4.20 8.16
N PRO A 250 -6.46 -5.00 7.63
CA PRO A 250 -7.16 -5.99 8.44
C PRO A 250 -6.22 -7.04 9.02
N SER A 251 -6.39 -7.30 10.31
CA SER A 251 -5.68 -8.38 11.00
C SER A 251 -6.17 -9.75 10.51
N HIS A 252 -5.28 -10.72 10.47
CA HIS A 252 -5.60 -12.11 10.17
C HIS A 252 -4.96 -13.04 11.20
N GLY A 253 -5.62 -14.18 11.49
CA GLY A 253 -5.27 -15.05 12.63
C GLY A 253 -3.83 -15.61 12.61
N THR A 254 -3.15 -15.59 11.45
CA THR A 254 -1.76 -16.07 11.32
C THR A 254 -0.72 -14.94 11.31
N ARG A 255 -1.14 -13.65 11.40
CA ARG A 255 -0.25 -12.49 11.27
C ARG A 255 0.90 -12.51 12.28
N ILE A 256 0.58 -12.73 13.56
CA ILE A 256 1.59 -12.76 14.63
C ILE A 256 2.59 -13.90 14.44
N GLN A 257 2.13 -15.08 14.01
CA GLN A 257 3.01 -16.23 13.74
C GLN A 257 3.95 -15.96 12.56
N ASP A 258 3.44 -15.35 11.50
CA ASP A 258 4.25 -14.98 10.32
C ASP A 258 5.29 -13.91 10.72
N LEU A 259 4.89 -12.89 11.47
CA LEU A 259 5.80 -11.87 12.01
C LEU A 259 6.89 -12.47 12.89
N GLN A 260 6.57 -13.41 13.78
CA GLN A 260 7.57 -14.11 14.62
C GLN A 260 8.61 -14.83 13.75
N LYS A 261 8.15 -15.56 12.74
CA LYS A 261 9.01 -16.28 11.79
C LYS A 261 9.97 -15.33 11.07
N TYR A 262 9.45 -14.23 10.51
CA TYR A 262 10.25 -13.31 9.72
C TYR A 262 11.10 -12.38 10.59
N ALA A 263 10.65 -11.95 11.76
CA ALA A 263 11.46 -11.25 12.74
C ALA A 263 12.71 -12.08 13.11
N LYS A 264 12.55 -13.37 13.40
CA LYS A 264 13.66 -14.29 13.64
C LYS A 264 14.62 -14.37 12.45
N LYS A 265 14.09 -14.44 11.23
CA LYS A 265 14.90 -14.54 10.00
C LYS A 265 15.77 -13.31 9.78
N VAL A 266 15.24 -12.11 10.02
CA VAL A 266 15.95 -10.84 9.78
C VAL A 266 16.70 -10.33 11.02
N TYR A 267 16.61 -11.00 12.16
CA TYR A 267 17.27 -10.57 13.41
C TYR A 267 18.79 -10.38 13.27
N PRO A 268 19.54 -11.20 12.50
CA PRO A 268 20.95 -10.96 12.25
C PRO A 268 21.24 -9.61 11.57
N LEU A 269 20.34 -9.13 10.69
CA LEU A 269 20.45 -7.81 10.05
C LEU A 269 20.32 -6.70 11.10
N TYR A 270 19.38 -6.83 12.03
CA TYR A 270 19.22 -5.91 13.16
C TYR A 270 20.50 -5.85 14.00
N LEU A 271 21.07 -6.99 14.39
CA LEU A 271 22.29 -7.03 15.20
C LEU A 271 23.46 -6.34 14.51
N SER A 272 23.59 -6.52 13.18
CA SER A 272 24.60 -5.84 12.38
C SER A 272 24.35 -4.33 12.28
N ALA A 273 23.11 -3.93 12.02
CA ALA A 273 22.73 -2.52 11.87
C ALA A 273 22.82 -1.75 13.20
N LYS A 274 22.41 -2.35 14.31
CA LYS A 274 22.48 -1.75 15.66
C LYS A 274 23.87 -1.28 16.04
N LYS A 275 24.94 -1.95 15.55
CA LYS A 275 26.34 -1.54 15.79
C LYS A 275 26.68 -0.21 15.11
N ARG A 276 26.00 0.12 13.98
CA ARG A 276 26.24 1.36 13.20
C ARG A 276 25.52 2.58 13.77
N TYR A 277 24.48 2.37 14.55
CA TYR A 277 23.63 3.43 15.10
C TYR A 277 23.80 3.62 16.62
N ARG A 278 24.79 2.96 17.21
CA ARG A 278 25.28 3.26 18.57
C ARG A 278 26.25 4.42 18.50
#